data_c8ad31bd8c1acb338aa1be4503711914
#
_entry.id   c8ad31bd8c1acb338aa1be4503711914
#
_cell.length_a   1.000
_cell.length_b   1.000
_cell.length_c   1.000
_cell.angle_alpha   90.00
_cell.angle_beta   90.00
_cell.angle_gamma   90.00
#
_symmetry.space_group_name_H-M   'P 1'
#
loop_
_entity.id
_entity.type
_entity.pdbx_description
1 polymer ?
#
loop_
_entity_poly.entity_id
_entity_poly.type
_entity_poly.pdbx_seq_one_letter_code
_entity_poly.pdbx_strand_id
1 'polypeptide(L)'
;MAFRVGVGETDFADLRRSGKYYVDKTEILYELVEETENKVTLFTRPRRFGKTLMMNMMSNFFSIRKDSREIFEGLRITKHKAFCEKWMNQCPVLFISFKDVEAETFEGAYKMLQTRLADVCKEWESLYKEERVNAADRKVFKELMFETAKESDVRSSLKIIMRMMHAVYGRKVILLIDEYDVPIARANEMSAVGNPFYSAMLAVLRGLMGTALKDNEFLEFAVITGCLRIAKESIFTGTNNFSSYSVLDEDFSGFFGFTGDEVTELLLAADREDKAEMIKEWYDGYVFGDSFVYCPWDVMNYLSALKKRRNAKPKNYWKNTSHNGVLLTFVKRTDFKVKGKFEILMNKGTIIQTVSDDLTYDTLHSSEDHLWSVLLMTGYLTKADEKEEGETVRLRIPNREIASIFEDTVVELFRQTIDNSARKSMMDALWNGDEQEASKVISDLLWRTISYNDYHEDYYHAFLAGVFVGLGYEVESNREKGLGRPDILLKDDDNRRAMIIEAKRSMKEEDMDQDCDAAVSQIVNKKYADGLCGYTRIRCYGIAFFQKHARVKRMQ
;
A
#
# COMPACT_ATOMS: atom_id res chain seq x y z
N MET A 1 -5.41 31.12 -10.52
CA MET A 1 -4.06 30.52 -10.83
C MET A 1 -4.26 29.21 -11.58
N ALA A 2 -3.35 28.82 -12.49
CA ALA A 2 -3.46 27.51 -13.13
C ALA A 2 -3.26 26.40 -12.10
N PHE A 3 -4.14 25.40 -12.09
CA PHE A 3 -4.06 24.24 -11.22
C PHE A 3 -2.72 23.48 -11.41
N ARG A 4 -1.99 23.26 -10.33
CA ARG A 4 -0.71 22.55 -10.32
C ARG A 4 -0.79 21.30 -9.47
N VAL A 5 -0.49 20.16 -10.06
CA VAL A 5 -0.51 18.85 -9.36
C VAL A 5 0.83 18.62 -8.67
N GLY A 6 0.83 18.26 -7.40
CA GLY A 6 1.99 17.80 -6.65
C GLY A 6 1.93 16.29 -6.46
N VAL A 7 2.60 15.52 -7.32
CA VAL A 7 2.66 14.05 -7.18
C VAL A 7 3.88 13.67 -6.37
N GLY A 8 3.69 12.93 -5.28
CA GLY A 8 4.80 12.39 -4.48
C GLY A 8 5.61 13.43 -3.72
N GLU A 9 5.09 14.64 -3.59
CA GLU A 9 5.73 15.67 -2.78
C GLU A 9 5.71 15.30 -1.31
N THR A 10 6.86 15.33 -0.69
CA THR A 10 7.03 15.08 0.74
C THR A 10 7.46 16.33 1.51
N ASP A 11 7.95 17.35 0.81
CA ASP A 11 8.28 18.64 1.39
C ASP A 11 7.08 19.59 1.31
N PHE A 12 6.52 19.92 2.48
CA PHE A 12 5.36 20.79 2.58
C PHE A 12 5.67 22.23 2.17
N ALA A 13 6.85 22.74 2.53
CA ALA A 13 7.24 24.10 2.18
C ALA A 13 7.40 24.27 0.66
N ASP A 14 8.05 23.31 0.00
CA ASP A 14 8.21 23.32 -1.46
C ASP A 14 6.86 23.17 -2.17
N LEU A 15 5.98 22.31 -1.65
CA LEU A 15 4.63 22.14 -2.18
C LEU A 15 3.86 23.48 -2.17
N ARG A 16 3.89 24.17 -1.03
CA ARG A 16 3.18 25.45 -0.86
C ARG A 16 3.81 26.59 -1.68
N ARG A 17 5.14 26.77 -1.63
CA ARG A 17 5.85 27.83 -2.36
C ARG A 17 5.77 27.66 -3.87
N SER A 18 5.75 26.42 -4.35
CA SER A 18 5.60 26.15 -5.79
C SER A 18 4.15 26.35 -6.30
N GLY A 19 3.21 26.71 -5.42
CA GLY A 19 1.80 26.91 -5.75
C GLY A 19 1.09 25.65 -6.26
N LYS A 20 1.55 24.47 -5.87
CA LYS A 20 0.87 23.22 -6.10
C LYS A 20 -0.35 23.11 -5.17
N TYR A 21 -1.39 22.44 -5.65
CA TYR A 21 -2.60 22.27 -4.87
C TYR A 21 -2.32 21.40 -3.64
N TYR A 22 -2.72 21.88 -2.49
CA TYR A 22 -2.65 21.18 -1.21
C TYR A 22 -4.05 20.97 -0.66
N VAL A 23 -4.42 19.72 -0.40
CA VAL A 23 -5.63 19.39 0.35
C VAL A 23 -5.36 19.66 1.83
N ASP A 24 -6.07 20.63 2.38
CA ASP A 24 -5.76 21.16 3.69
C ASP A 24 -6.14 20.22 4.84
N LYS A 25 -5.12 19.64 5.45
CA LYS A 25 -5.20 18.76 6.63
C LYS A 25 -4.62 19.40 7.90
N THR A 26 -4.41 20.71 7.88
CA THR A 26 -3.69 21.39 8.99
C THR A 26 -4.46 21.41 10.30
N GLU A 27 -5.76 21.16 10.30
CA GLU A 27 -6.57 21.05 11.52
C GLU A 27 -6.07 19.97 12.49
N ILE A 28 -5.43 18.93 11.98
CA ILE A 28 -4.80 17.87 12.80
C ILE A 28 -3.82 18.45 13.84
N LEU A 29 -3.19 19.58 13.54
CA LEU A 29 -2.25 20.24 14.48
C LEU A 29 -2.96 20.68 15.75
N TYR A 30 -4.17 21.22 15.61
CA TYR A 30 -4.99 21.68 16.72
C TYR A 30 -5.55 20.49 17.51
N GLU A 31 -6.18 19.56 16.84
CA GLU A 31 -6.75 18.36 17.46
C GLU A 31 -5.69 17.54 18.19
N LEU A 32 -4.51 17.36 17.60
CA LEU A 32 -3.42 16.60 18.20
C LEU A 32 -2.92 17.22 19.51
N VAL A 33 -2.87 18.54 19.62
CA VAL A 33 -2.23 19.22 20.75
C VAL A 33 -3.23 19.62 21.82
N GLU A 34 -4.44 20.06 21.45
CA GLU A 34 -5.43 20.57 22.38
C GLU A 34 -6.50 19.53 22.78
N GLU A 35 -6.71 18.51 21.95
CA GLU A 35 -7.75 17.50 22.20
C GLU A 35 -7.20 16.15 22.66
N THR A 36 -5.88 15.91 22.54
CA THR A 36 -5.28 14.68 23.07
C THR A 36 -4.54 14.93 24.38
N GLU A 37 -4.75 14.04 25.36
CA GLU A 37 -4.02 14.07 26.63
C GLU A 37 -2.70 13.26 26.57
N ASN A 38 -2.40 12.66 25.43
CA ASN A 38 -1.31 11.70 25.29
C ASN A 38 -0.01 12.37 24.88
N LYS A 39 1.07 11.94 25.51
CA LYS A 39 2.41 12.45 25.24
C LYS A 39 3.04 11.82 23.99
N VAL A 40 2.59 10.63 23.61
CA VAL A 40 3.09 9.89 22.44
C VAL A 40 1.92 9.40 21.61
N THR A 41 1.88 9.81 20.36
CA THR A 41 0.84 9.42 19.40
C THR A 41 1.46 8.65 18.25
N LEU A 42 0.95 7.44 18.00
CA LEU A 42 1.31 6.62 16.85
C LEU A 42 0.16 6.60 15.84
N PHE A 43 0.42 6.99 14.61
CA PHE A 43 -0.50 6.81 13.49
C PHE A 43 -0.05 5.67 12.60
N THR A 44 -0.89 4.64 12.48
CA THR A 44 -0.67 3.55 11.51
C THR A 44 -1.67 3.67 10.37
N ARG A 45 -1.15 3.91 9.17
CA ARG A 45 -1.92 4.07 7.94
C ARG A 45 -1.22 3.35 6.79
N PRO A 46 -1.94 2.87 5.80
CA PRO A 46 -1.33 2.26 4.62
C PRO A 46 -0.32 3.19 3.95
N ARG A 47 0.55 2.63 3.12
CA ARG A 47 1.45 3.44 2.29
C ARG A 47 0.65 4.35 1.37
N ARG A 48 1.21 5.53 1.01
CA ARG A 48 0.62 6.50 0.06
C ARG A 48 -0.56 7.34 0.58
N PHE A 49 -0.88 7.26 1.87
CA PHE A 49 -1.94 8.06 2.50
C PHE A 49 -1.44 9.37 3.15
N GLY A 50 -0.28 9.88 2.75
CA GLY A 50 0.16 11.23 3.12
C GLY A 50 0.92 11.35 4.45
N LYS A 51 1.32 10.23 5.11
CA LYS A 51 2.04 10.23 6.40
C LYS A 51 3.27 11.15 6.41
N THR A 52 4.19 10.96 5.48
CA THR A 52 5.45 11.73 5.40
C THR A 52 5.21 13.23 5.17
N LEU A 53 4.25 13.59 4.30
CA LEU A 53 3.88 14.98 4.07
C LEU A 53 3.29 15.60 5.34
N MET A 54 2.47 14.86 6.08
CA MET A 54 1.91 15.26 7.38
C MET A 54 3.02 15.54 8.39
N MET A 55 4.00 14.63 8.52
CA MET A 55 5.14 14.79 9.41
C MET A 55 6.00 16.01 9.03
N ASN A 56 6.20 16.23 7.74
CA ASN A 56 6.93 17.40 7.25
C ASN A 56 6.15 18.71 7.51
N MET A 57 4.83 18.70 7.34
CA MET A 57 3.94 19.83 7.68
C MET A 57 4.04 20.16 9.18
N MET A 58 3.96 19.16 10.07
CA MET A 58 4.16 19.34 11.52
C MET A 58 5.53 19.94 11.83
N SER A 59 6.61 19.40 11.22
CA SER A 59 7.96 19.94 11.38
C SER A 59 8.07 21.40 10.94
N ASN A 60 7.40 21.79 9.86
CA ASN A 60 7.38 23.18 9.42
C ASN A 60 6.60 24.07 10.37
N PHE A 61 5.47 23.59 10.90
CA PHE A 61 4.64 24.39 11.81
C PHE A 61 5.33 24.66 13.16
N PHE A 62 5.85 23.62 13.80
CA PHE A 62 6.37 23.74 15.17
C PHE A 62 7.80 24.27 15.27
N SER A 63 8.65 24.03 14.25
CA SER A 63 10.10 24.22 14.37
C SER A 63 10.51 25.68 14.59
N ILE A 64 11.18 25.94 15.73
CA ILE A 64 11.76 27.25 16.09
C ILE A 64 12.86 27.71 15.11
N ARG A 65 13.40 26.84 14.29
CA ARG A 65 14.41 27.17 13.27
C ARG A 65 13.82 27.62 11.93
N LYS A 66 12.50 27.64 11.81
CA LYS A 66 11.80 27.98 10.56
C LYS A 66 10.97 29.25 10.75
N ASP A 67 10.74 29.97 9.68
CA ASP A 67 9.65 30.94 9.56
C ASP A 67 8.66 30.43 8.54
N SER A 68 7.54 29.94 9.02
CA SER A 68 6.56 29.20 8.22
C SER A 68 5.24 29.96 8.00
N ARG A 69 5.13 31.21 8.44
CA ARG A 69 3.89 31.97 8.36
C ARG A 69 3.33 32.05 6.96
N GLU A 70 4.19 32.35 5.97
CA GLU A 70 3.81 32.44 4.56
C GLU A 70 3.22 31.15 4.01
N ILE A 71 3.84 29.98 4.33
CA ILE A 71 3.40 28.69 3.78
C ILE A 71 2.13 28.16 4.45
N PHE A 72 1.76 28.66 5.63
CA PHE A 72 0.48 28.35 6.31
C PHE A 72 -0.62 29.37 6.03
N GLU A 73 -0.31 30.49 5.39
CA GLU A 73 -1.31 31.53 5.09
C GLU A 73 -2.50 30.96 4.33
N GLY A 74 -3.72 31.27 4.81
CA GLY A 74 -4.98 30.83 4.22
C GLY A 74 -5.38 29.38 4.52
N LEU A 75 -4.60 28.61 5.29
CA LEU A 75 -4.94 27.28 5.73
C LEU A 75 -5.81 27.30 7.00
N ARG A 76 -6.56 26.22 7.23
CA ARG A 76 -7.55 26.09 8.32
C ARG A 76 -6.96 26.39 9.68
N ILE A 77 -5.76 25.91 9.97
CA ILE A 77 -5.06 26.13 11.24
C ILE A 77 -4.90 27.61 11.59
N THR A 78 -4.79 28.51 10.61
CA THR A 78 -4.62 29.94 10.86
C THR A 78 -5.85 30.62 11.44
N LYS A 79 -7.01 29.94 11.48
CA LYS A 79 -8.20 30.40 12.20
C LYS A 79 -8.03 30.33 13.71
N HIS A 80 -7.19 29.42 14.20
CA HIS A 80 -6.84 29.24 15.62
C HIS A 80 -5.70 30.18 16.02
N LYS A 81 -5.95 31.49 16.08
CA LYS A 81 -4.91 32.53 16.28
C LYS A 81 -4.08 32.32 17.55
N ALA A 82 -4.74 32.10 18.69
CA ALA A 82 -4.05 31.89 19.96
C ALA A 82 -3.16 30.63 19.94
N PHE A 83 -3.62 29.55 19.27
CA PHE A 83 -2.85 28.34 19.06
C PHE A 83 -1.62 28.62 18.20
N CYS A 84 -1.78 29.33 17.08
CA CYS A 84 -0.66 29.69 16.21
C CYS A 84 0.37 30.56 16.94
N GLU A 85 -0.06 31.54 17.73
CA GLU A 85 0.84 32.40 18.54
C GLU A 85 1.64 31.57 19.55
N LYS A 86 1.03 30.57 20.18
CA LYS A 86 1.65 29.69 21.18
C LYS A 86 2.64 28.68 20.57
N TRP A 87 2.32 28.10 19.38
CA TRP A 87 2.98 26.92 18.87
C TRP A 87 3.74 27.12 17.56
N MET A 88 3.30 28.01 16.65
CA MET A 88 3.92 28.16 15.33
C MET A 88 5.34 28.70 15.45
N ASN A 89 6.30 27.89 15.03
CA ASN A 89 7.74 28.19 15.07
C ASN A 89 8.27 28.51 16.49
N GLN A 90 7.73 27.85 17.51
CA GLN A 90 8.05 28.08 18.90
C GLN A 90 8.83 26.94 19.57
N CYS A 91 8.91 25.75 18.99
CA CYS A 91 9.48 24.59 19.65
C CYS A 91 10.69 24.03 18.88
N PRO A 92 11.72 23.53 19.57
CA PRO A 92 12.71 22.70 18.93
C PRO A 92 12.06 21.38 18.47
N VAL A 93 12.27 21.00 17.21
CA VAL A 93 11.67 19.80 16.60
C VAL A 93 12.78 18.86 16.17
N LEU A 94 12.81 17.67 16.74
CA LEU A 94 13.69 16.59 16.31
C LEU A 94 12.92 15.68 15.35
N PHE A 95 13.27 15.70 14.06
CA PHE A 95 12.65 14.88 13.03
C PHE A 95 13.62 13.82 12.53
N ILE A 96 13.17 12.56 12.50
CA ILE A 96 13.91 11.44 11.92
C ILE A 96 12.99 10.53 11.12
N SER A 97 13.43 10.10 9.94
CA SER A 97 12.72 9.11 9.12
C SER A 97 13.56 7.84 8.99
N PHE A 98 12.93 6.68 9.19
CA PHE A 98 13.56 5.37 9.02
C PHE A 98 13.27 4.75 7.66
N LYS A 99 12.73 5.52 6.72
CA LYS A 99 12.33 5.09 5.38
C LYS A 99 13.38 4.26 4.65
N ASP A 100 14.64 4.65 4.76
CA ASP A 100 15.74 3.99 4.04
C ASP A 100 16.59 3.09 4.95
N VAL A 101 16.14 2.80 6.19
CA VAL A 101 16.87 1.91 7.11
C VAL A 101 16.48 0.46 6.79
N GLU A 102 16.95 -0.02 5.64
CA GLU A 102 16.67 -1.37 5.16
C GLU A 102 17.91 -1.98 4.50
N ALA A 103 18.20 -3.24 4.82
CA ALA A 103 19.31 -4.01 4.25
C ALA A 103 18.99 -5.51 4.31
N GLU A 104 19.87 -6.33 3.73
CA GLU A 104 19.75 -7.79 3.76
C GLU A 104 20.32 -8.42 5.05
N THR A 105 21.11 -7.67 5.80
CA THR A 105 21.75 -8.11 7.04
C THR A 105 21.53 -7.10 8.16
N PHE A 106 21.67 -7.58 9.42
CA PHE A 106 21.61 -6.72 10.60
C PHE A 106 22.66 -5.62 10.56
N GLU A 107 23.92 -5.97 10.23
CA GLU A 107 25.04 -5.03 10.18
C GLU A 107 24.78 -3.90 9.17
N GLY A 108 24.22 -4.26 7.99
CA GLY A 108 23.83 -3.29 6.97
C GLY A 108 22.74 -2.34 7.45
N ALA A 109 21.66 -2.88 8.02
CA ALA A 109 20.54 -2.09 8.53
C ALA A 109 20.95 -1.20 9.72
N TYR A 110 21.77 -1.75 10.62
CA TYR A 110 22.32 -0.99 11.75
C TYR A 110 23.22 0.16 11.28
N LYS A 111 24.05 -0.07 10.27
CA LYS A 111 24.88 0.97 9.66
C LYS A 111 24.03 2.08 9.03
N MET A 112 22.95 1.73 8.35
CA MET A 112 22.01 2.73 7.81
C MET A 112 21.33 3.53 8.91
N LEU A 113 20.96 2.89 10.04
CA LEU A 113 20.41 3.60 11.20
C LEU A 113 21.44 4.60 11.76
N GLN A 114 22.73 4.20 11.89
CA GLN A 114 23.80 5.11 12.32
C GLN A 114 23.94 6.30 11.36
N THR A 115 23.88 6.06 10.05
CA THR A 115 23.93 7.13 9.04
C THR A 115 22.76 8.09 9.18
N ARG A 116 21.52 7.60 9.43
CA ARG A 116 20.37 8.48 9.68
C ARG A 116 20.54 9.33 10.93
N LEU A 117 21.05 8.76 12.01
CA LEU A 117 21.36 9.51 13.22
C LEU A 117 22.49 10.54 13.00
N ALA A 118 23.50 10.19 12.21
CA ALA A 118 24.56 11.11 11.81
C ALA A 118 24.02 12.30 11.00
N ASP A 119 23.11 12.05 10.06
CA ASP A 119 22.47 13.12 9.27
C ASP A 119 21.67 14.09 10.18
N VAL A 120 20.91 13.55 11.14
CA VAL A 120 20.24 14.38 12.16
C VAL A 120 21.26 15.20 12.96
N CYS A 121 22.38 14.61 13.39
CA CYS A 121 23.42 15.33 14.09
C CYS A 121 24.06 16.43 13.23
N LYS A 122 24.31 16.18 11.94
CA LYS A 122 24.82 17.20 11.00
C LYS A 122 23.84 18.36 10.82
N GLU A 123 22.54 18.07 10.72
CA GLU A 123 21.51 19.11 10.66
C GLU A 123 21.53 20.02 11.91
N TRP A 124 21.83 19.45 13.06
CA TRP A 124 21.89 20.13 14.35
C TRP A 124 23.33 20.41 14.82
N GLU A 125 24.31 20.50 13.92
CA GLU A 125 25.73 20.70 14.26
C GLU A 125 25.97 21.90 15.18
N SER A 126 25.14 22.95 15.12
CA SER A 126 25.24 24.11 15.99
C SER A 126 25.19 23.76 17.48
N LEU A 127 24.45 22.70 17.87
CA LEU A 127 24.35 22.25 19.26
C LEU A 127 25.70 21.87 19.85
N TYR A 128 26.60 21.32 19.03
CA TYR A 128 27.94 20.91 19.46
C TYR A 128 28.81 22.10 19.92
N LYS A 129 28.57 23.29 19.36
CA LYS A 129 29.35 24.51 19.61
C LYS A 129 28.86 25.29 20.84
N GLU A 130 27.69 24.95 21.36
CA GLU A 130 27.04 25.69 22.47
C GLU A 130 27.64 25.33 23.83
N GLU A 131 28.09 26.32 24.57
CA GLU A 131 28.68 26.13 25.91
C GLU A 131 27.69 25.58 26.94
N ARG A 132 26.41 25.90 26.79
CA ARG A 132 25.31 25.40 27.65
C ARG A 132 25.13 23.90 27.61
N VAL A 133 25.66 23.24 26.59
CA VAL A 133 25.56 21.79 26.43
C VAL A 133 26.64 21.09 27.24
N ASN A 134 26.26 20.01 27.93
CA ASN A 134 27.16 19.19 28.72
C ASN A 134 28.30 18.61 27.85
N ALA A 135 29.52 18.60 28.36
CA ALA A 135 30.71 18.11 27.64
C ALA A 135 30.60 16.61 27.28
N ALA A 136 29.96 15.79 28.13
CA ALA A 136 29.78 14.37 27.85
C ALA A 136 28.78 14.18 26.67
N ASP A 137 27.71 14.96 26.63
CA ASP A 137 26.75 14.92 25.54
C ASP A 137 27.35 15.38 24.22
N ARG A 138 28.16 16.44 24.25
CA ARG A 138 28.92 16.90 23.07
C ARG A 138 29.85 15.82 22.51
N LYS A 139 30.50 15.04 23.40
CA LYS A 139 31.34 13.92 22.97
C LYS A 139 30.51 12.86 22.25
N VAL A 140 29.44 12.38 22.85
CA VAL A 140 28.55 11.37 22.24
C VAL A 140 27.93 11.88 20.94
N PHE A 141 27.47 13.13 20.90
CA PHE A 141 26.92 13.75 19.69
C PHE A 141 27.94 13.76 18.54
N LYS A 142 29.22 14.05 18.84
CA LYS A 142 30.29 14.00 17.86
C LYS A 142 30.53 12.57 17.37
N GLU A 143 30.52 11.58 18.25
CA GLU A 143 30.66 10.16 17.88
C GLU A 143 29.49 9.69 17.02
N LEU A 144 28.25 10.14 17.30
CA LEU A 144 27.07 9.89 16.45
C LEU A 144 27.25 10.54 15.07
N MET A 145 27.67 11.79 15.01
CA MET A 145 27.84 12.55 13.76
C MET A 145 28.89 11.89 12.82
N PHE A 146 29.92 11.25 13.38
CA PHE A 146 30.95 10.54 12.64
C PHE A 146 30.74 9.02 12.55
N GLU A 147 29.57 8.52 12.99
CA GLU A 147 29.19 7.10 12.93
C GLU A 147 30.17 6.17 13.69
N THR A 148 30.77 6.67 14.75
CA THR A 148 31.71 5.96 15.62
C THR A 148 31.17 5.67 17.02
N ALA A 149 29.89 6.04 17.26
CA ALA A 149 29.22 5.85 18.54
C ALA A 149 29.02 4.36 18.86
N LYS A 150 29.12 4.02 20.14
CA LYS A 150 28.84 2.68 20.66
C LYS A 150 27.33 2.41 20.58
N GLU A 151 26.95 1.14 20.56
CA GLU A 151 25.55 0.73 20.52
C GLU A 151 24.71 1.32 21.66
N SER A 152 25.26 1.40 22.90
CA SER A 152 24.60 2.05 24.04
C SER A 152 24.26 3.52 23.77
N ASP A 153 25.16 4.22 23.07
CA ASP A 153 25.01 5.63 22.75
C ASP A 153 24.06 5.83 21.57
N VAL A 154 24.06 4.91 20.60
CA VAL A 154 23.04 4.84 19.54
C VAL A 154 21.65 4.65 20.13
N ARG A 155 21.48 3.73 21.09
CA ARG A 155 20.20 3.49 21.78
C ARG A 155 19.68 4.68 22.59
N SER A 156 20.58 5.56 23.08
CA SER A 156 20.23 6.75 23.84
C SER A 156 20.31 8.07 23.04
N SER A 157 20.66 7.98 21.76
CA SER A 157 20.95 9.13 20.90
C SER A 157 19.84 10.17 20.86
N LEU A 158 18.59 9.78 20.63
CA LEU A 158 17.46 10.72 20.55
C LEU A 158 17.27 11.49 21.86
N LYS A 159 17.38 10.82 23.02
CA LYS A 159 17.30 11.49 24.33
C LYS A 159 18.46 12.48 24.55
N ILE A 160 19.67 12.10 24.15
CA ILE A 160 20.85 12.98 24.26
C ILE A 160 20.66 14.22 23.40
N ILE A 161 20.24 14.06 22.14
CA ILE A 161 19.99 15.19 21.23
C ILE A 161 18.90 16.09 21.80
N MET A 162 17.78 15.54 22.30
CA MET A 162 16.70 16.33 22.92
C MET A 162 17.18 17.10 24.15
N ARG A 163 18.04 16.50 24.99
CA ARG A 163 18.62 17.18 26.15
C ARG A 163 19.50 18.35 25.72
N MET A 164 20.31 18.18 24.68
CA MET A 164 21.13 19.25 24.11
C MET A 164 20.25 20.38 23.55
N MET A 165 19.20 20.03 22.79
CA MET A 165 18.25 21.01 22.28
C MET A 165 17.56 21.78 23.41
N HIS A 166 17.11 21.08 24.45
CA HIS A 166 16.51 21.71 25.64
C HIS A 166 17.48 22.67 26.34
N ALA A 167 18.75 22.28 26.49
CA ALA A 167 19.77 23.17 27.10
C ALA A 167 20.00 24.45 26.29
N VAL A 168 19.87 24.41 24.97
CA VAL A 168 20.07 25.56 24.07
C VAL A 168 18.84 26.46 23.99
N TYR A 169 17.67 25.86 23.81
CA TYR A 169 16.44 26.62 23.53
C TYR A 169 15.57 26.87 24.75
N GLY A 170 15.84 26.23 25.91
CA GLY A 170 15.05 26.36 27.13
C GLY A 170 13.62 25.82 27.03
N ARG A 171 13.32 25.07 25.97
CA ARG A 171 12.01 24.49 25.71
C ARG A 171 12.11 22.97 25.50
N LYS A 172 11.07 22.26 25.87
CA LYS A 172 10.97 20.83 25.55
C LYS A 172 10.87 20.62 24.05
N VAL A 173 11.26 19.42 23.61
CA VAL A 173 11.43 19.05 22.20
C VAL A 173 10.20 18.28 21.71
N ILE A 174 9.72 18.63 20.54
CA ILE A 174 8.77 17.80 19.81
C ILE A 174 9.56 16.77 18.99
N LEU A 175 9.24 15.48 19.18
CA LEU A 175 9.88 14.38 18.48
C LEU A 175 8.96 13.84 17.38
N LEU A 176 9.44 13.86 16.13
CA LEU A 176 8.73 13.33 14.98
C LEU A 176 9.51 12.17 14.39
N ILE A 177 8.88 10.98 14.33
CA ILE A 177 9.49 9.75 13.79
C ILE A 177 8.62 9.22 12.65
N ASP A 178 9.16 9.22 11.43
CA ASP A 178 8.44 8.72 10.25
C ASP A 178 8.92 7.32 9.86
N GLU A 179 7.95 6.46 9.47
CA GLU A 179 8.18 5.09 8.99
C GLU A 179 9.00 4.22 9.98
N TYR A 180 8.61 4.26 11.27
CA TYR A 180 9.33 3.58 12.36
C TYR A 180 9.44 2.05 12.20
N ASP A 181 8.52 1.44 11.48
CA ASP A 181 8.38 0.00 11.31
C ASP A 181 9.20 -0.58 10.14
N VAL A 182 9.73 0.27 9.25
CA VAL A 182 10.48 -0.18 8.06
C VAL A 182 11.68 -1.07 8.40
N PRO A 183 12.55 -0.75 9.39
CA PRO A 183 13.69 -1.60 9.71
C PRO A 183 13.28 -2.99 10.20
N ILE A 184 12.16 -3.08 10.92
CA ILE A 184 11.63 -4.34 11.46
C ILE A 184 10.93 -5.15 10.37
N ALA A 185 10.14 -4.50 9.53
CA ALA A 185 9.50 -5.15 8.39
C ALA A 185 10.54 -5.83 7.50
N ARG A 186 11.62 -5.11 7.16
CA ARG A 186 12.69 -5.64 6.33
C ARG A 186 13.47 -6.76 7.00
N ALA A 187 13.77 -6.61 8.29
CA ALA A 187 14.42 -7.66 9.05
C ALA A 187 13.59 -8.95 9.10
N ASN A 188 12.27 -8.84 9.21
CA ASN A 188 11.38 -9.99 9.16
C ASN A 188 11.35 -10.68 7.78
N GLU A 189 11.28 -9.90 6.70
CA GLU A 189 11.33 -10.43 5.33
C GLU A 189 12.61 -11.22 5.05
N MET A 190 13.75 -10.77 5.59
CA MET A 190 15.07 -11.37 5.38
C MET A 190 15.40 -12.47 6.40
N SER A 191 14.62 -12.60 7.47
CA SER A 191 14.84 -13.62 8.50
C SER A 191 14.36 -14.99 8.03
N ALA A 192 15.30 -15.87 7.68
CA ALA A 192 15.03 -17.30 7.65
C ALA A 192 14.87 -17.83 9.08
N VAL A 193 14.26 -19.00 9.24
CA VAL A 193 14.13 -19.66 10.55
C VAL A 193 15.51 -19.76 11.22
N GLY A 194 15.66 -19.14 12.41
CA GLY A 194 16.92 -19.10 13.16
C GLY A 194 17.86 -17.92 12.87
N ASN A 195 17.52 -17.02 11.94
CA ASN A 195 18.31 -15.81 11.73
C ASN A 195 18.03 -14.78 12.83
N PRO A 196 19.06 -14.29 13.58
CA PRO A 196 18.87 -13.34 14.66
C PRO A 196 18.61 -11.89 14.20
N PHE A 197 18.56 -11.61 12.90
CA PHE A 197 18.44 -10.25 12.38
C PHE A 197 17.23 -9.50 12.95
N TYR A 198 16.05 -10.12 12.90
CA TYR A 198 14.81 -9.52 13.42
C TYR A 198 14.95 -9.17 14.92
N SER A 199 15.35 -10.13 15.75
CA SER A 199 15.47 -9.94 17.20
C SER A 199 16.54 -8.90 17.57
N ALA A 200 17.65 -8.87 16.86
CA ALA A 200 18.72 -7.89 17.07
C ALA A 200 18.26 -6.47 16.71
N MET A 201 17.59 -6.30 15.56
CA MET A 201 17.07 -5.00 15.13
C MET A 201 15.96 -4.49 16.05
N LEU A 202 15.07 -5.38 16.47
CA LEU A 202 14.03 -5.09 17.46
C LEU A 202 14.64 -4.60 18.80
N ALA A 203 15.72 -5.23 19.27
CA ALA A 203 16.39 -4.83 20.51
C ALA A 203 17.02 -3.43 20.40
N VAL A 204 17.60 -3.07 19.25
CA VAL A 204 18.15 -1.73 19.00
C VAL A 204 17.02 -0.69 19.01
N LEU A 205 15.95 -0.91 18.24
CA LEU A 205 14.83 0.04 18.17
C LEU A 205 14.08 0.15 19.49
N ARG A 206 13.89 -0.94 20.22
CA ARG A 206 13.32 -0.90 21.59
C ARG A 206 14.14 -0.02 22.51
N GLY A 207 15.48 -0.14 22.47
CA GLY A 207 16.39 0.72 23.24
C GLY A 207 16.26 2.20 22.85
N LEU A 208 16.26 2.49 21.56
CA LEU A 208 16.15 3.84 21.01
C LEU A 208 14.82 4.51 21.39
N MET A 209 13.70 3.82 21.14
CA MET A 209 12.36 4.33 21.45
C MET A 209 12.14 4.42 22.98
N GLY A 210 12.55 3.39 23.73
CA GLY A 210 12.39 3.37 25.18
C GLY A 210 13.08 4.54 25.86
N THR A 211 14.31 4.87 25.48
CA THR A 211 15.02 6.03 26.07
C THR A 211 14.45 7.37 25.62
N ALA A 212 13.97 7.46 24.38
CA ALA A 212 13.43 8.69 23.82
C ALA A 212 12.04 9.05 24.40
N LEU A 213 11.18 8.05 24.62
CA LEU A 213 9.76 8.25 24.92
C LEU A 213 9.40 8.08 26.39
N LYS A 214 10.09 7.13 27.09
CA LYS A 214 9.76 6.82 28.48
C LYS A 214 10.46 7.76 29.44
N ASP A 215 9.70 8.34 30.38
CA ASP A 215 10.20 9.19 31.46
C ASP A 215 11.23 10.23 31.00
N ASN A 216 11.00 10.79 29.80
CA ASN A 216 11.88 11.80 29.22
C ASN A 216 11.35 13.20 29.53
N GLU A 217 12.03 13.89 30.42
CA GLU A 217 11.68 15.27 30.86
C GLU A 217 11.88 16.31 29.76
N PHE A 218 12.72 16.02 28.76
CA PHE A 218 13.02 16.92 27.63
C PHE A 218 12.00 16.81 26.49
N LEU A 219 11.13 15.80 26.53
CA LEU A 219 10.10 15.57 25.52
C LEU A 219 8.85 16.41 25.83
N GLU A 220 8.39 17.22 24.86
CA GLU A 220 7.08 17.87 24.90
C GLU A 220 6.00 16.85 24.54
N PHE A 221 6.01 16.41 23.30
CA PHE A 221 5.24 15.27 22.81
C PHE A 221 5.96 14.61 21.62
N ALA A 222 5.52 13.41 21.25
CA ALA A 222 6.03 12.70 20.09
C ALA A 222 4.90 12.28 19.16
N VAL A 223 5.15 12.38 17.85
CA VAL A 223 4.31 11.80 16.80
C VAL A 223 5.13 10.79 16.02
N ILE A 224 4.57 9.59 15.86
CA ILE A 224 5.23 8.47 15.20
C ILE A 224 4.31 7.98 14.08
N THR A 225 4.87 7.67 12.91
CA THR A 225 4.10 7.08 11.81
C THR A 225 4.70 5.76 11.34
N GLY A 226 3.80 4.85 10.93
CA GLY A 226 4.15 3.55 10.35
C GLY A 226 3.01 2.96 9.54
N CYS A 227 3.20 1.76 9.02
CA CYS A 227 2.14 0.99 8.36
C CYS A 227 1.46 0.03 9.32
N LEU A 228 2.24 -0.63 10.19
CA LEU A 228 1.75 -1.57 11.17
C LEU A 228 2.01 -1.07 12.58
N ARG A 229 1.13 -1.44 13.51
CA ARG A 229 1.40 -1.32 14.93
C ARG A 229 2.15 -2.57 15.35
N ILE A 230 3.46 -2.41 15.62
CA ILE A 230 4.23 -3.48 16.23
C ILE A 230 3.83 -3.54 17.70
N ALA A 231 3.40 -4.71 18.16
CA ALA A 231 2.79 -4.88 19.47
C ALA A 231 3.48 -4.07 20.58
N LYS A 232 2.68 -3.42 21.40
CA LYS A 232 3.12 -2.53 22.49
C LYS A 232 4.21 -3.16 23.36
N GLU A 233 4.16 -4.48 23.54
CA GLU A 233 5.12 -5.25 24.32
C GLU A 233 6.51 -5.37 23.67
N SER A 234 6.65 -5.06 22.38
CA SER A 234 7.95 -5.21 21.70
C SER A 234 8.76 -3.90 21.64
N ILE A 235 8.19 -2.78 21.23
CA ILE A 235 8.93 -1.50 21.08
C ILE A 235 8.51 -0.46 22.11
N PHE A 236 7.22 -0.37 22.41
CA PHE A 236 6.65 0.69 23.26
C PHE A 236 6.35 0.22 24.70
N THR A 237 6.92 -0.91 25.13
CA THR A 237 6.74 -1.45 26.49
C THR A 237 7.09 -0.42 27.56
N GLY A 238 6.12 -0.13 28.43
CA GLY A 238 6.31 0.77 29.56
C GLY A 238 6.21 2.27 29.22
N THR A 239 5.77 2.64 28.03
CA THR A 239 5.38 4.01 27.72
C THR A 239 3.94 4.23 28.18
N ASN A 240 3.75 4.96 29.28
CA ASN A 240 2.45 5.06 29.97
C ASN A 240 1.47 6.02 29.27
N ASN A 241 1.95 7.06 28.63
CA ASN A 241 1.17 8.08 27.92
C ASN A 241 1.28 7.88 26.41
N PHE A 242 0.74 6.76 25.91
CA PHE A 242 0.85 6.32 24.52
C PHE A 242 -0.54 6.01 23.95
N SER A 243 -0.90 6.66 22.87
CA SER A 243 -2.06 6.32 22.05
C SER A 243 -1.64 5.91 20.66
N SER A 244 -2.35 4.95 20.10
CA SER A 244 -2.17 4.57 18.71
C SER A 244 -3.51 4.63 17.98
N TYR A 245 -3.48 5.15 16.76
CA TYR A 245 -4.64 5.30 15.90
C TYR A 245 -4.39 4.57 14.58
N SER A 246 -5.12 3.49 14.38
CA SER A 246 -5.06 2.62 13.21
C SER A 246 -6.16 2.97 12.19
N VAL A 247 -6.29 2.18 11.13
CA VAL A 247 -7.40 2.30 10.19
C VAL A 247 -8.75 1.90 10.79
N LEU A 248 -8.76 1.31 11.99
CA LEU A 248 -9.98 0.91 12.69
C LEU A 248 -10.55 2.01 13.58
N ASP A 249 -9.70 2.97 13.99
CA ASP A 249 -10.07 4.01 14.94
C ASP A 249 -10.77 5.18 14.24
N GLU A 250 -11.80 5.74 14.89
CA GLU A 250 -12.58 6.89 14.40
C GLU A 250 -11.77 8.19 14.51
N ASP A 251 -11.01 8.35 15.59
CA ASP A 251 -10.17 9.51 15.80
C ASP A 251 -9.12 9.68 14.71
N PHE A 252 -8.95 10.87 14.21
CA PHE A 252 -8.02 11.23 13.14
C PHE A 252 -8.24 10.48 11.81
N SER A 253 -9.37 9.82 11.62
CA SER A 253 -9.64 8.98 10.44
C SER A 253 -9.63 9.79 9.13
N GLY A 254 -10.20 10.99 9.14
CA GLY A 254 -10.32 11.87 7.97
C GLY A 254 -9.04 12.64 7.59
N PHE A 255 -7.97 12.62 8.43
CA PHE A 255 -6.75 13.37 8.13
C PHE A 255 -5.80 12.66 7.18
N PHE A 256 -5.92 11.35 7.07
CA PHE A 256 -5.11 10.53 6.17
C PHE A 256 -5.96 10.03 5.00
N GLY A 257 -5.55 10.34 3.77
CA GLY A 257 -6.40 10.15 2.60
C GLY A 257 -7.14 11.43 2.20
N PHE A 258 -7.88 11.37 1.10
CA PHE A 258 -8.77 12.45 0.68
C PHE A 258 -10.23 12.04 0.88
N THR A 259 -11.02 12.88 1.54
CA THR A 259 -12.46 12.65 1.67
C THR A 259 -13.17 12.92 0.34
N GLY A 260 -14.45 12.47 0.23
CA GLY A 260 -15.26 12.72 -0.97
C GLY A 260 -15.42 14.20 -1.30
N ASP A 261 -15.63 15.04 -0.26
CA ASP A 261 -15.76 16.49 -0.42
C ASP A 261 -14.45 17.11 -0.93
N GLU A 262 -13.32 16.70 -0.34
CA GLU A 262 -11.99 17.17 -0.76
C GLU A 262 -11.64 16.76 -2.21
N VAL A 263 -12.05 15.57 -2.63
CA VAL A 263 -11.89 15.12 -4.03
C VAL A 263 -12.78 15.94 -4.94
N THR A 264 -13.99 16.27 -4.52
CA THR A 264 -14.90 17.13 -5.28
C THR A 264 -14.31 18.53 -5.47
N GLU A 265 -13.81 19.16 -4.40
CA GLU A 265 -13.12 20.45 -4.47
C GLU A 265 -11.86 20.39 -5.35
N LEU A 266 -11.09 19.32 -5.25
CA LEU A 266 -9.90 19.08 -6.05
C LEU A 266 -10.23 18.97 -7.55
N LEU A 267 -11.29 18.25 -7.90
CA LEU A 267 -11.75 18.08 -9.28
C LEU A 267 -12.26 19.39 -9.86
N LEU A 268 -13.01 20.16 -9.09
CA LEU A 268 -13.47 21.50 -9.46
C LEU A 268 -12.26 22.42 -9.75
N ALA A 269 -11.27 22.42 -8.84
CA ALA A 269 -10.05 23.21 -9.02
C ALA A 269 -9.23 22.79 -10.25
N ALA A 270 -9.34 21.51 -10.63
CA ALA A 270 -8.64 20.92 -11.78
C ALA A 270 -9.41 21.05 -13.11
N ASP A 271 -10.66 21.52 -13.12
CA ASP A 271 -11.58 21.51 -14.27
C ASP A 271 -11.74 20.07 -14.82
N ARG A 272 -12.07 19.13 -13.91
CA ARG A 272 -12.17 17.68 -14.20
C ARG A 272 -13.31 16.98 -13.49
N GLU A 273 -14.41 17.65 -13.22
CA GLU A 273 -15.62 17.08 -12.63
C GLU A 273 -16.18 15.93 -13.49
N ASP A 274 -15.92 15.98 -14.81
CA ASP A 274 -16.25 14.93 -15.77
C ASP A 274 -15.58 13.57 -15.46
N LYS A 275 -14.63 13.51 -14.53
CA LYS A 275 -13.90 12.31 -14.12
C LYS A 275 -14.27 11.77 -12.74
N ALA A 276 -15.23 12.39 -12.06
CA ALA A 276 -15.60 12.01 -10.68
C ALA A 276 -15.95 10.53 -10.54
N GLU A 277 -16.85 10.01 -11.37
CA GLU A 277 -17.26 8.61 -11.34
C GLU A 277 -16.09 7.64 -11.60
N MET A 278 -15.22 7.99 -12.55
CA MET A 278 -14.06 7.18 -12.88
C MET A 278 -13.02 7.17 -11.73
N ILE A 279 -12.79 8.30 -11.09
CA ILE A 279 -11.91 8.41 -9.91
C ILE A 279 -12.50 7.62 -8.74
N LYS A 280 -13.81 7.70 -8.55
CA LYS A 280 -14.52 6.93 -7.53
C LYS A 280 -14.38 5.43 -7.75
N GLU A 281 -14.66 4.94 -8.94
CA GLU A 281 -14.56 3.51 -9.27
C GLU A 281 -13.13 2.95 -9.03
N TRP A 282 -12.10 3.75 -9.36
CA TRP A 282 -10.73 3.27 -9.37
C TRP A 282 -9.96 3.47 -8.06
N TYR A 283 -10.21 4.56 -7.33
CA TYR A 283 -9.32 5.00 -6.25
C TYR A 283 -10.03 5.32 -4.93
N ASP A 284 -11.36 5.20 -4.88
CA ASP A 284 -12.17 5.34 -3.67
C ASP A 284 -12.23 4.02 -2.87
N GLY A 285 -13.04 4.03 -1.84
CA GLY A 285 -13.55 2.82 -1.18
C GLY A 285 -12.79 2.39 0.06
N TYR A 286 -11.77 3.12 0.48
CA TYR A 286 -11.16 2.90 1.79
C TYR A 286 -12.04 3.46 2.91
N VAL A 287 -12.13 2.71 4.01
CA VAL A 287 -12.85 3.12 5.22
C VAL A 287 -11.88 3.11 6.39
N PHE A 288 -11.57 4.28 6.91
CA PHE A 288 -10.77 4.46 8.12
C PHE A 288 -11.69 4.97 9.23
N GLY A 289 -11.78 4.23 10.34
CA GLY A 289 -12.79 4.53 11.35
C GLY A 289 -14.20 4.63 10.76
N ASP A 290 -14.74 5.85 10.73
CA ASP A 290 -16.02 6.23 10.13
C ASP A 290 -15.87 7.02 8.80
N SER A 291 -14.64 7.33 8.40
CA SER A 291 -14.35 8.18 7.25
C SER A 291 -14.10 7.38 5.98
N PHE A 292 -14.81 7.76 4.90
CA PHE A 292 -14.56 7.24 3.55
C PHE A 292 -13.48 8.08 2.87
N VAL A 293 -12.42 7.42 2.41
CA VAL A 293 -11.25 8.12 1.86
C VAL A 293 -10.72 7.48 0.58
N TYR A 294 -10.18 8.34 -0.28
CA TYR A 294 -9.43 7.98 -1.48
C TYR A 294 -7.93 7.92 -1.16
N CYS A 295 -7.19 7.11 -1.91
CA CYS A 295 -5.73 7.15 -1.85
C CYS A 295 -5.19 8.41 -2.55
N PRO A 296 -4.52 9.33 -1.83
CA PRO A 296 -4.03 10.59 -2.40
C PRO A 296 -3.06 10.41 -3.55
N TRP A 297 -2.17 9.42 -3.45
CA TRP A 297 -1.19 9.12 -4.48
C TRP A 297 -1.84 8.80 -5.83
N ASP A 298 -2.89 7.99 -5.83
CA ASP A 298 -3.53 7.51 -7.04
C ASP A 298 -4.34 8.61 -7.70
N VAL A 299 -5.12 9.35 -6.91
CA VAL A 299 -5.88 10.52 -7.38
C VAL A 299 -4.95 11.55 -8.01
N MET A 300 -3.85 11.92 -7.33
CA MET A 300 -2.91 12.94 -7.82
C MET A 300 -2.15 12.47 -9.07
N ASN A 301 -1.76 11.19 -9.15
CA ASN A 301 -1.15 10.63 -10.36
C ASN A 301 -2.11 10.65 -11.55
N TYR A 302 -3.38 10.29 -11.34
CA TYR A 302 -4.36 10.33 -12.42
C TYR A 302 -4.64 11.74 -12.89
N LEU A 303 -4.77 12.72 -11.99
CA LEU A 303 -4.88 14.13 -12.35
C LEU A 303 -3.65 14.64 -13.13
N SER A 304 -2.46 14.19 -12.74
CA SER A 304 -1.24 14.50 -13.51
C SER A 304 -1.27 13.92 -14.93
N ALA A 305 -1.80 12.71 -15.09
CA ALA A 305 -1.99 12.08 -16.40
C ALA A 305 -3.04 12.81 -17.25
N LEU A 306 -4.16 13.23 -16.64
CA LEU A 306 -5.22 14.00 -17.29
C LEU A 306 -4.75 15.39 -17.75
N LYS A 307 -3.83 16.01 -17.00
CA LYS A 307 -3.20 17.27 -17.42
C LYS A 307 -2.38 17.12 -18.70
N LYS A 308 -1.71 15.98 -18.88
CA LYS A 308 -0.92 15.67 -20.08
C LYS A 308 -1.80 15.23 -21.26
N ARG A 309 -2.86 14.48 -20.97
CA ARG A 309 -3.80 13.93 -21.98
C ARG A 309 -5.21 13.96 -21.41
N ARG A 310 -6.07 14.83 -21.93
CA ARG A 310 -7.44 15.06 -21.39
C ARG A 310 -8.27 13.77 -21.22
N ASN A 311 -8.05 12.78 -22.08
CA ASN A 311 -8.74 11.48 -22.07
C ASN A 311 -7.82 10.35 -21.58
N ALA A 312 -6.85 10.63 -20.70
CA ALA A 312 -6.04 9.58 -20.08
C ALA A 312 -6.94 8.58 -19.36
N LYS A 313 -6.63 7.31 -19.52
CA LYS A 313 -7.29 6.24 -18.76
C LYS A 313 -6.65 6.10 -17.38
N PRO A 314 -7.42 5.72 -16.36
CA PRO A 314 -6.88 5.38 -15.07
C PRO A 314 -5.92 4.19 -15.20
N LYS A 315 -4.99 4.10 -14.27
CA LYS A 315 -3.97 3.04 -14.22
C LYS A 315 -3.78 2.60 -12.79
N ASN A 316 -3.19 1.44 -12.63
CA ASN A 316 -2.69 0.99 -11.35
C ASN A 316 -1.37 1.72 -11.04
N TYR A 317 -1.43 2.71 -10.15
CA TYR A 317 -0.27 3.48 -9.69
C TYR A 317 0.37 2.88 -8.43
N TRP A 318 -0.35 2.01 -7.74
CA TRP A 318 0.08 1.40 -6.50
C TRP A 318 0.99 0.18 -6.70
N LYS A 319 0.79 -0.56 -7.78
CA LYS A 319 1.46 -1.85 -8.11
C LYS A 319 2.99 -1.81 -8.00
N ASN A 320 3.63 -0.71 -8.42
CA ASN A 320 5.10 -0.60 -8.46
C ASN A 320 5.70 0.00 -7.19
N THR A 321 4.90 0.24 -6.15
CA THR A 321 5.30 1.00 -4.97
C THR A 321 5.23 0.22 -3.67
N SER A 322 4.62 -0.96 -3.69
CA SER A 322 4.53 -1.89 -2.57
C SER A 322 5.06 -3.26 -2.97
N HIS A 323 5.74 -3.93 -2.05
CA HIS A 323 6.18 -5.30 -2.27
C HIS A 323 4.94 -6.21 -2.28
N ASN A 324 4.46 -6.59 -3.47
CA ASN A 324 3.35 -7.54 -3.64
C ASN A 324 3.66 -8.94 -3.05
N GLY A 325 4.84 -9.11 -2.47
CA GLY A 325 5.28 -10.33 -1.81
C GLY A 325 4.36 -10.78 -0.68
N VAL A 326 3.72 -9.86 0.02
CA VAL A 326 2.75 -10.19 1.08
C VAL A 326 1.59 -10.99 0.50
N LEU A 327 0.91 -10.50 -0.53
CA LEU A 327 -0.19 -11.22 -1.18
C LEU A 327 0.25 -12.58 -1.74
N LEU A 328 1.41 -12.62 -2.40
CA LEU A 328 1.92 -13.86 -2.98
C LEU A 328 2.25 -14.91 -1.92
N THR A 329 2.84 -14.47 -0.78
CA THR A 329 3.11 -15.35 0.37
C THR A 329 1.82 -15.92 0.95
N PHE A 330 0.77 -15.11 1.01
CA PHE A 330 -0.55 -15.52 1.44
C PHE A 330 -1.16 -16.61 0.56
N VAL A 331 -1.20 -16.35 -0.74
CA VAL A 331 -1.86 -17.24 -1.69
C VAL A 331 -1.12 -18.58 -1.82
N LYS A 332 0.19 -18.61 -1.54
CA LYS A 332 1.00 -19.84 -1.52
C LYS A 332 0.77 -20.73 -0.30
N ARG A 333 0.18 -20.20 0.78
CA ARG A 333 -0.08 -21.00 1.98
C ARG A 333 -1.22 -21.97 1.73
N THR A 334 -0.96 -23.24 1.98
CA THR A 334 -1.92 -24.35 1.80
C THR A 334 -2.54 -24.81 3.12
N ASP A 335 -1.99 -24.35 4.23
CA ASP A 335 -2.38 -24.69 5.60
C ASP A 335 -3.64 -23.96 6.08
N PHE A 336 -4.04 -22.86 5.40
CA PHE A 336 -5.24 -22.09 5.74
C PHE A 336 -6.30 -22.16 4.63
N LYS A 337 -7.57 -21.94 5.00
CA LYS A 337 -8.69 -21.83 4.04
C LYS A 337 -8.68 -20.50 3.27
N VAL A 338 -7.50 -19.98 2.99
CA VAL A 338 -7.29 -18.65 2.40
C VAL A 338 -7.86 -18.57 0.99
N LYS A 339 -7.70 -19.64 0.19
CA LYS A 339 -8.10 -19.64 -1.23
C LYS A 339 -9.57 -19.30 -1.43
N GLY A 340 -10.49 -19.94 -0.69
CA GLY A 340 -11.92 -19.68 -0.84
C GLY A 340 -12.32 -18.24 -0.45
N LYS A 341 -11.66 -17.66 0.56
CA LYS A 341 -11.89 -16.28 0.97
C LYS A 341 -11.37 -15.28 -0.06
N PHE A 342 -10.22 -15.56 -0.68
CA PHE A 342 -9.70 -14.79 -1.80
C PHE A 342 -10.68 -14.73 -2.98
N GLU A 343 -11.27 -15.88 -3.30
CA GLU A 343 -12.27 -15.99 -4.38
C GLU A 343 -13.52 -15.14 -4.08
N ILE A 344 -14.02 -15.19 -2.83
CA ILE A 344 -15.14 -14.34 -2.41
C ILE A 344 -14.78 -12.86 -2.60
N LEU A 345 -13.60 -12.44 -2.18
CA LEU A 345 -13.14 -11.06 -2.31
C LEU A 345 -13.00 -10.61 -3.77
N MET A 346 -12.41 -11.45 -4.63
CA MET A 346 -12.28 -11.16 -6.07
C MET A 346 -13.64 -11.04 -6.76
N ASN A 347 -14.64 -11.77 -6.26
CA ASN A 347 -16.02 -11.70 -6.72
C ASN A 347 -16.80 -10.50 -6.14
N LYS A 348 -16.11 -9.48 -5.63
CA LYS A 348 -16.70 -8.30 -4.97
C LYS A 348 -17.54 -8.66 -3.74
N GLY A 349 -17.33 -9.85 -3.18
CA GLY A 349 -17.93 -10.27 -1.93
C GLY A 349 -17.16 -9.73 -0.72
N THR A 350 -17.68 -10.07 0.45
CA THR A 350 -17.08 -9.71 1.75
C THR A 350 -16.76 -10.97 2.55
N ILE A 351 -15.74 -10.89 3.38
CA ILE A 351 -15.38 -11.94 4.34
C ILE A 351 -15.43 -11.39 5.75
N ILE A 352 -15.82 -12.21 6.71
CA ILE A 352 -15.81 -11.85 8.14
C ILE A 352 -14.55 -12.45 8.76
N GLN A 353 -13.75 -11.60 9.42
CA GLN A 353 -12.49 -11.99 10.04
C GLN A 353 -12.30 -11.33 11.39
N THR A 354 -11.68 -12.04 12.30
CA THR A 354 -11.10 -11.43 13.52
C THR A 354 -9.89 -10.60 13.09
N VAL A 355 -9.86 -9.33 13.48
CA VAL A 355 -8.79 -8.41 13.15
C VAL A 355 -8.12 -7.94 14.44
N SER A 356 -6.80 -8.05 14.47
CA SER A 356 -5.97 -7.49 15.53
C SER A 356 -5.14 -6.34 14.98
N ASP A 357 -5.11 -5.24 15.71
CA ASP A 357 -4.19 -4.13 15.45
C ASP A 357 -2.86 -4.28 16.20
N ASP A 358 -2.80 -5.18 17.19
CA ASP A 358 -1.60 -5.54 17.95
C ASP A 358 -0.87 -6.72 17.28
N LEU A 359 -0.19 -6.44 16.16
CA LEU A 359 0.56 -7.44 15.40
C LEU A 359 2.04 -7.39 15.77
N THR A 360 2.66 -8.57 15.95
CA THR A 360 4.13 -8.67 15.92
C THR A 360 4.55 -9.30 14.61
N TYR A 361 5.67 -8.87 14.06
CA TYR A 361 6.17 -9.48 12.82
C TYR A 361 6.47 -10.97 12.99
N ASP A 362 6.85 -11.43 14.20
CA ASP A 362 7.03 -12.85 14.51
C ASP A 362 5.74 -13.66 14.36
N THR A 363 4.61 -13.05 14.65
CA THR A 363 3.30 -13.72 14.64
C THR A 363 2.54 -13.50 13.33
N LEU A 364 3.01 -12.64 12.41
CA LEU A 364 2.33 -12.37 11.14
C LEU A 364 1.98 -13.63 10.35
N HIS A 365 2.83 -14.65 10.46
CA HIS A 365 2.66 -15.91 9.74
C HIS A 365 2.10 -17.04 10.61
N SER A 366 1.75 -16.77 11.89
CA SER A 366 1.35 -17.81 12.85
C SER A 366 -0.14 -18.17 12.77
N SER A 367 -0.99 -17.26 12.30
CA SER A 367 -2.43 -17.51 12.17
C SER A 367 -3.01 -16.92 10.88
N GLU A 368 -4.16 -17.42 10.47
CA GLU A 368 -4.93 -16.87 9.35
C GLU A 368 -5.42 -15.45 9.65
N ASP A 369 -5.89 -15.18 10.86
CA ASP A 369 -6.43 -13.89 11.28
C ASP A 369 -5.37 -12.78 11.22
N HIS A 370 -4.12 -13.07 11.62
CA HIS A 370 -3.02 -12.12 11.49
C HIS A 370 -2.74 -11.73 10.04
N LEU A 371 -2.88 -12.69 9.15
CA LEU A 371 -2.71 -12.46 7.72
C LEU A 371 -3.76 -11.47 7.19
N TRP A 372 -5.03 -11.66 7.52
CA TRP A 372 -6.12 -10.76 7.13
C TRP A 372 -5.96 -9.38 7.76
N SER A 373 -5.50 -9.32 9.00
CA SER A 373 -5.17 -8.06 9.69
C SER A 373 -4.08 -7.28 8.94
N VAL A 374 -3.01 -7.94 8.48
CA VAL A 374 -1.96 -7.28 7.68
C VAL A 374 -2.50 -6.73 6.37
N LEU A 375 -3.36 -7.48 5.66
CA LEU A 375 -3.95 -7.00 4.41
C LEU A 375 -4.83 -5.76 4.63
N LEU A 376 -5.56 -5.70 5.75
CA LEU A 376 -6.33 -4.52 6.13
C LEU A 376 -5.41 -3.34 6.44
N MET A 377 -4.43 -3.53 7.35
CA MET A 377 -3.54 -2.44 7.81
C MET A 377 -2.63 -1.92 6.70
N THR A 378 -2.30 -2.75 5.71
CA THR A 378 -1.48 -2.34 4.56
C THR A 378 -2.29 -1.79 3.39
N GLY A 379 -3.64 -1.83 3.45
CA GLY A 379 -4.53 -1.23 2.46
C GLY A 379 -4.87 -2.11 1.26
N TYR A 380 -4.56 -3.42 1.32
CA TYR A 380 -5.08 -4.38 0.32
C TYR A 380 -6.55 -4.70 0.55
N LEU A 381 -7.00 -4.61 1.79
CA LEU A 381 -8.41 -4.72 2.17
C LEU A 381 -8.86 -3.47 2.93
N THR A 382 -10.16 -3.32 3.05
CA THR A 382 -10.80 -2.28 3.85
C THR A 382 -12.02 -2.85 4.56
N LYS A 383 -12.52 -2.15 5.59
CA LYS A 383 -13.80 -2.48 6.21
C LYS A 383 -14.93 -2.33 5.16
N ALA A 384 -15.94 -3.20 5.23
CA ALA A 384 -17.24 -2.92 4.65
C ALA A 384 -18.07 -2.02 5.59
N ASP A 385 -19.07 -1.35 5.05
CA ASP A 385 -19.86 -0.33 5.78
C ASP A 385 -20.76 -0.90 6.89
N GLU A 386 -20.90 -2.23 6.95
CA GLU A 386 -21.72 -2.90 7.95
C GLU A 386 -20.96 -2.99 9.28
N LYS A 387 -21.59 -2.56 10.37
CA LYS A 387 -21.07 -2.71 11.73
C LYS A 387 -21.23 -4.18 12.16
N GLU A 388 -20.13 -4.80 12.52
CA GLU A 388 -20.13 -6.13 13.17
C GLU A 388 -19.95 -5.94 14.69
N GLU A 389 -20.42 -6.90 15.48
CA GLU A 389 -20.26 -6.86 16.94
C GLU A 389 -18.97 -7.57 17.35
N GLY A 390 -18.20 -6.95 18.25
CA GLY A 390 -16.98 -7.51 18.83
C GLY A 390 -15.72 -7.26 18.00
N GLU A 391 -14.76 -8.20 18.05
CA GLU A 391 -13.46 -8.12 17.37
C GLU A 391 -13.51 -8.53 15.89
N THR A 392 -14.67 -8.90 15.38
CA THR A 392 -14.84 -9.31 13.99
C THR A 392 -15.13 -8.12 13.09
N VAL A 393 -14.52 -8.11 11.92
CA VAL A 393 -14.65 -7.06 10.91
C VAL A 393 -15.02 -7.70 9.57
N ARG A 394 -15.99 -7.12 8.89
CA ARG A 394 -16.31 -7.48 7.53
C ARG A 394 -15.37 -6.77 6.57
N LEU A 395 -14.59 -7.54 5.80
CA LEU A 395 -13.53 -7.04 4.92
C LEU A 395 -13.94 -7.18 3.45
N ARG A 396 -13.52 -6.21 2.63
CA ARG A 396 -13.66 -6.22 1.17
C ARG A 396 -12.43 -5.62 0.48
N ILE A 397 -12.29 -5.88 -0.80
CA ILE A 397 -11.35 -5.13 -1.66
C ILE A 397 -11.87 -3.70 -1.82
N PRO A 398 -11.03 -2.66 -1.59
CA PRO A 398 -11.52 -1.29 -1.59
C PRO A 398 -12.02 -0.81 -2.97
N ASN A 399 -11.28 -1.08 -4.04
CA ASN A 399 -11.54 -0.49 -5.34
C ASN A 399 -10.97 -1.31 -6.50
N ARG A 400 -11.17 -0.82 -7.72
CA ARG A 400 -10.74 -1.50 -8.94
C ARG A 400 -9.22 -1.59 -9.09
N GLU A 401 -8.47 -0.59 -8.62
CA GLU A 401 -7.01 -0.64 -8.65
C GLU A 401 -6.48 -1.82 -7.85
N ILE A 402 -6.93 -1.96 -6.61
CA ILE A 402 -6.51 -3.06 -5.73
C ILE A 402 -7.03 -4.41 -6.25
N ALA A 403 -8.27 -4.46 -6.78
CA ALA A 403 -8.78 -5.68 -7.41
C ALA A 403 -7.85 -6.17 -8.52
N SER A 404 -7.31 -5.26 -9.35
CA SER A 404 -6.35 -5.65 -10.40
C SER A 404 -5.03 -6.21 -9.85
N ILE A 405 -4.61 -5.83 -8.63
CA ILE A 405 -3.42 -6.41 -7.99
C ILE A 405 -3.69 -7.83 -7.53
N PHE A 406 -4.89 -8.08 -6.98
CA PHE A 406 -5.31 -9.44 -6.63
C PHE A 406 -5.35 -10.34 -7.87
N GLU A 407 -5.93 -9.88 -8.97
CA GLU A 407 -5.95 -10.60 -10.26
C GLU A 407 -4.54 -10.94 -10.73
N ASP A 408 -3.61 -9.95 -10.73
CA ASP A 408 -2.21 -10.16 -11.12
C ASP A 408 -1.51 -11.19 -10.22
N THR A 409 -1.82 -11.19 -8.92
CA THR A 409 -1.26 -12.14 -7.96
C THR A 409 -1.75 -13.55 -8.22
N VAL A 410 -3.04 -13.71 -8.56
CA VAL A 410 -3.62 -14.99 -8.93
C VAL A 410 -3.03 -15.50 -10.25
N VAL A 411 -2.86 -14.63 -11.25
CA VAL A 411 -2.17 -14.96 -12.52
C VAL A 411 -0.75 -15.47 -12.25
N GLU A 412 0.00 -14.79 -11.38
CA GLU A 412 1.37 -15.19 -11.03
C GLU A 412 1.39 -16.53 -10.26
N LEU A 413 0.41 -16.76 -9.37
CA LEU A 413 0.27 -18.06 -8.70
C LEU A 413 0.06 -19.19 -9.71
N PHE A 414 -0.87 -19.03 -10.65
CA PHE A 414 -1.11 -20.04 -11.67
C PHE A 414 0.12 -20.24 -12.57
N ARG A 415 0.83 -19.16 -12.88
CA ARG A 415 2.09 -19.24 -13.61
C ARG A 415 3.13 -20.12 -12.90
N GLN A 416 3.21 -20.05 -11.58
CA GLN A 416 4.18 -20.81 -10.79
C GLN A 416 3.73 -22.26 -10.48
N THR A 417 2.42 -22.51 -10.40
CA THR A 417 1.86 -23.77 -9.90
C THR A 417 1.57 -24.77 -11.02
N ILE A 418 1.28 -24.29 -12.23
CA ILE A 418 0.92 -25.14 -13.35
C ILE A 418 2.18 -25.66 -14.04
N ASP A 419 2.28 -26.99 -14.16
CA ASP A 419 3.38 -27.68 -14.83
C ASP A 419 3.45 -27.33 -16.32
N ASN A 420 4.66 -27.15 -16.84
CA ASN A 420 4.92 -26.85 -18.25
C ASN A 420 4.41 -27.92 -19.19
N SER A 421 4.37 -29.17 -18.77
CA SER A 421 3.84 -30.27 -19.60
C SER A 421 2.34 -30.13 -19.83
N ALA A 422 1.58 -29.79 -18.78
CA ALA A 422 0.13 -29.59 -18.88
C ALA A 422 -0.21 -28.36 -19.72
N ARG A 423 0.57 -27.25 -19.58
CA ARG A 423 0.43 -26.07 -20.45
C ARG A 423 0.64 -26.40 -21.91
N LYS A 424 1.71 -27.16 -22.19
CA LYS A 424 2.04 -27.57 -23.55
C LYS A 424 0.92 -28.43 -24.15
N SER A 425 0.40 -29.40 -23.40
CA SER A 425 -0.72 -30.27 -23.85
C SER A 425 -1.96 -29.45 -24.20
N MET A 426 -2.31 -28.46 -23.36
CA MET A 426 -3.42 -27.54 -23.61
C MET A 426 -3.21 -26.73 -24.90
N MET A 427 -1.99 -26.16 -25.07
CA MET A 427 -1.68 -25.37 -26.25
C MET A 427 -1.68 -26.20 -27.54
N ASP A 428 -1.15 -27.40 -27.46
CA ASP A 428 -1.15 -28.33 -28.63
C ASP A 428 -2.59 -28.66 -29.02
N ALA A 429 -3.49 -28.95 -28.06
CA ALA A 429 -4.90 -29.18 -28.32
C ALA A 429 -5.57 -27.96 -28.97
N LEU A 430 -5.36 -26.78 -28.45
CA LEU A 430 -5.91 -25.54 -29.00
C LEU A 430 -5.36 -25.22 -30.39
N TRP A 431 -4.03 -25.31 -30.63
CA TRP A 431 -3.46 -25.10 -31.97
C TRP A 431 -3.91 -26.13 -32.98
N ASN A 432 -4.16 -27.38 -32.58
CA ASN A 432 -4.67 -28.43 -33.45
C ASN A 432 -6.17 -28.32 -33.70
N GLY A 433 -6.90 -27.59 -32.86
CA GLY A 433 -8.34 -27.41 -32.94
C GLY A 433 -9.12 -28.60 -32.35
N ASP A 434 -8.49 -29.31 -31.41
CA ASP A 434 -9.10 -30.40 -30.66
C ASP A 434 -9.86 -29.85 -29.46
N GLU A 435 -11.14 -29.59 -29.65
CA GLU A 435 -12.03 -29.01 -28.66
C GLU A 435 -12.25 -29.93 -27.45
N GLN A 436 -12.27 -31.23 -27.68
CA GLN A 436 -12.52 -32.22 -26.63
C GLN A 436 -11.31 -32.34 -25.71
N GLU A 437 -10.12 -32.48 -26.26
CA GLU A 437 -8.89 -32.57 -25.49
C GLU A 437 -8.60 -31.22 -24.77
N ALA A 438 -8.83 -30.07 -25.43
CA ALA A 438 -8.71 -28.77 -24.80
C ALA A 438 -9.65 -28.63 -23.61
N SER A 439 -10.92 -29.02 -23.75
CA SER A 439 -11.92 -28.98 -22.66
C SER A 439 -11.50 -29.85 -21.47
N LYS A 440 -10.99 -31.05 -21.76
CA LYS A 440 -10.52 -31.98 -20.73
C LYS A 440 -9.29 -31.46 -19.99
N VAL A 441 -8.26 -31.02 -20.72
CA VAL A 441 -7.02 -30.52 -20.09
C VAL A 441 -7.28 -29.28 -19.27
N ILE A 442 -8.11 -28.34 -19.74
CA ILE A 442 -8.48 -27.14 -18.97
C ILE A 442 -9.26 -27.56 -17.71
N SER A 443 -10.20 -28.49 -17.81
CA SER A 443 -10.93 -28.98 -16.63
C SER A 443 -10.00 -29.65 -15.61
N ASP A 444 -9.06 -30.51 -16.07
CA ASP A 444 -8.08 -31.17 -15.22
C ASP A 444 -7.17 -30.13 -14.50
N LEU A 445 -6.78 -29.07 -15.19
CA LEU A 445 -6.02 -27.97 -14.60
C LEU A 445 -6.85 -27.22 -13.54
N LEU A 446 -8.11 -26.95 -13.80
CA LEU A 446 -9.03 -26.35 -12.82
C LEU A 446 -9.15 -27.25 -11.58
N TRP A 447 -9.33 -28.56 -11.74
CA TRP A 447 -9.43 -29.50 -10.61
C TRP A 447 -8.18 -29.50 -9.71
N ARG A 448 -6.99 -29.33 -10.30
CA ARG A 448 -5.72 -29.31 -9.55
C ARG A 448 -5.41 -27.97 -8.89
N THR A 449 -5.92 -26.88 -9.46
CA THR A 449 -5.51 -25.52 -9.05
C THR A 449 -6.54 -24.79 -8.22
N ILE A 450 -7.81 -25.19 -8.30
CA ILE A 450 -8.93 -24.48 -7.73
C ILE A 450 -9.58 -25.27 -6.59
N SER A 451 -9.92 -24.62 -5.47
CA SER A 451 -10.45 -25.29 -4.28
C SER A 451 -11.98 -25.24 -4.14
N TYR A 452 -12.66 -24.27 -4.75
CA TYR A 452 -14.10 -24.03 -4.63
C TYR A 452 -14.88 -24.23 -5.93
N ASN A 453 -16.22 -24.25 -5.86
CA ASN A 453 -17.08 -24.76 -6.92
C ASN A 453 -17.83 -23.71 -7.74
N ASP A 454 -17.69 -22.42 -7.45
CA ASP A 454 -18.53 -21.39 -8.12
C ASP A 454 -17.74 -20.06 -8.29
N TYR A 455 -17.19 -19.85 -9.47
CA TYR A 455 -16.32 -18.72 -9.77
C TYR A 455 -16.99 -17.72 -10.71
N HIS A 456 -16.65 -16.41 -10.56
CA HIS A 456 -17.01 -15.39 -11.54
C HIS A 456 -16.08 -15.42 -12.77
N GLU A 457 -16.55 -14.86 -13.88
CA GLU A 457 -15.87 -14.78 -15.16
C GLU A 457 -14.45 -14.21 -15.06
N ASP A 458 -14.25 -13.18 -14.20
CA ASP A 458 -12.94 -12.54 -13.99
C ASP A 458 -11.87 -13.51 -13.45
N TYR A 459 -12.27 -14.50 -12.66
CA TYR A 459 -11.35 -15.51 -12.13
C TYR A 459 -10.90 -16.51 -13.21
N TYR A 460 -11.82 -16.99 -14.03
CA TYR A 460 -11.50 -17.88 -15.15
C TYR A 460 -10.61 -17.17 -16.18
N HIS A 461 -10.85 -15.86 -16.37
CA HIS A 461 -10.01 -15.02 -17.20
C HIS A 461 -8.56 -14.95 -16.65
N ALA A 462 -8.39 -14.69 -15.34
CA ALA A 462 -7.08 -14.67 -14.70
C ALA A 462 -6.38 -16.04 -14.74
N PHE A 463 -7.13 -17.13 -14.57
CA PHE A 463 -6.64 -18.50 -14.74
C PHE A 463 -6.07 -18.72 -16.14
N LEU A 464 -6.86 -18.46 -17.18
CA LEU A 464 -6.42 -18.63 -18.57
C LEU A 464 -5.19 -17.77 -18.88
N ALA A 465 -5.20 -16.50 -18.49
CA ALA A 465 -4.06 -15.60 -18.67
C ALA A 465 -2.79 -16.16 -17.99
N GLY A 466 -2.90 -16.67 -16.76
CA GLY A 466 -1.79 -17.28 -16.03
C GLY A 466 -1.24 -18.54 -16.67
N VAL A 467 -2.11 -19.36 -17.26
CA VAL A 467 -1.69 -20.56 -17.99
C VAL A 467 -0.89 -20.19 -19.24
N PHE A 468 -1.33 -19.19 -19.99
CA PHE A 468 -0.72 -18.83 -21.27
C PHE A 468 0.60 -18.04 -21.13
N VAL A 469 0.70 -17.12 -20.16
CA VAL A 469 1.92 -16.31 -19.93
C VAL A 469 3.16 -17.18 -19.68
N GLY A 470 3.00 -18.37 -19.10
CA GLY A 470 4.12 -19.28 -18.79
C GLY A 470 4.77 -19.97 -20.00
N LEU A 471 4.29 -19.77 -21.21
CA LEU A 471 4.73 -20.50 -22.42
C LEU A 471 5.57 -19.67 -23.41
N GLY A 472 5.88 -18.42 -23.07
CA GLY A 472 6.70 -17.56 -23.93
C GLY A 472 5.94 -16.91 -25.09
N TYR A 473 4.61 -16.98 -25.10
CA TYR A 473 3.78 -16.24 -26.05
C TYR A 473 3.56 -14.78 -25.57
N GLU A 474 3.41 -13.85 -26.51
CA GLU A 474 2.87 -12.54 -26.20
C GLU A 474 1.37 -12.68 -25.91
N VAL A 475 0.98 -12.43 -24.66
CA VAL A 475 -0.39 -12.53 -24.17
C VAL A 475 -0.94 -11.14 -23.89
N GLU A 476 -1.88 -10.69 -24.70
CA GLU A 476 -2.68 -9.50 -24.40
C GLU A 476 -3.97 -9.97 -23.71
N SER A 477 -4.16 -9.60 -22.47
CA SER A 477 -5.40 -9.86 -21.73
C SER A 477 -6.17 -8.56 -21.54
N ASN A 478 -7.45 -8.54 -21.93
CA ASN A 478 -8.28 -7.34 -21.81
C ASN A 478 -8.95 -7.30 -20.45
N ARG A 479 -8.45 -6.44 -19.57
CA ARG A 479 -9.04 -6.19 -18.24
C ARG A 479 -10.14 -5.12 -18.25
N GLU A 480 -10.37 -4.46 -19.39
CA GLU A 480 -11.35 -3.40 -19.54
C GLU A 480 -12.59 -3.91 -20.30
N LYS A 481 -13.61 -4.38 -19.58
CA LYS A 481 -14.91 -4.69 -20.18
C LYS A 481 -15.48 -3.43 -20.87
N GLY A 482 -15.60 -3.46 -22.20
CA GLY A 482 -16.36 -2.44 -22.92
C GLY A 482 -15.75 -1.81 -24.16
N LEU A 483 -14.50 -2.08 -24.53
CA LEU A 483 -13.82 -1.38 -25.64
C LEU A 483 -13.52 -2.22 -26.90
N GLY A 484 -14.23 -3.32 -27.10
CA GLY A 484 -14.10 -4.09 -28.34
C GLY A 484 -12.76 -4.84 -28.50
N ARG A 485 -12.23 -5.39 -27.39
CA ARG A 485 -11.09 -6.28 -27.38
C ARG A 485 -11.50 -7.65 -26.82
N PRO A 486 -10.88 -8.76 -27.27
CA PRO A 486 -11.14 -10.08 -26.71
C PRO A 486 -10.60 -10.21 -25.28
N ASP A 487 -11.11 -11.19 -24.52
CA ASP A 487 -10.63 -11.47 -23.18
C ASP A 487 -9.14 -11.87 -23.20
N ILE A 488 -8.74 -12.72 -24.16
CA ILE A 488 -7.35 -13.11 -24.36
C ILE A 488 -7.00 -13.09 -25.84
N LEU A 489 -5.89 -12.44 -26.18
CA LEU A 489 -5.26 -12.50 -27.47
C LEU A 489 -3.84 -13.03 -27.30
N LEU A 490 -3.56 -14.17 -27.97
CA LEU A 490 -2.24 -14.78 -28.04
C LEU A 490 -1.63 -14.52 -29.40
N LYS A 491 -0.38 -14.08 -29.43
CA LYS A 491 0.41 -13.89 -30.63
C LYS A 491 1.65 -14.76 -30.61
N ASP A 492 1.89 -15.47 -31.69
CA ASP A 492 3.07 -16.27 -31.97
C ASP A 492 3.68 -15.76 -33.27
N ASP A 493 4.51 -14.74 -33.15
CA ASP A 493 5.10 -14.03 -34.27
C ASP A 493 6.07 -14.91 -35.06
N ASP A 494 6.78 -15.82 -34.37
CA ASP A 494 7.72 -16.76 -34.99
C ASP A 494 7.02 -17.68 -35.99
N ASN A 495 5.82 -18.15 -35.64
CA ASN A 495 5.03 -19.04 -36.50
C ASN A 495 3.91 -18.30 -37.25
N ARG A 496 3.83 -16.97 -37.17
CA ARG A 496 2.81 -16.13 -37.80
C ARG A 496 1.39 -16.62 -37.55
N ARG A 497 1.07 -16.99 -36.30
CA ARG A 497 -0.24 -17.45 -35.88
C ARG A 497 -0.75 -16.71 -34.66
N ALA A 498 -2.06 -16.54 -34.56
CA ALA A 498 -2.71 -15.84 -33.44
C ALA A 498 -3.90 -16.65 -32.94
N MET A 499 -4.27 -16.47 -31.68
CA MET A 499 -5.43 -17.09 -31.06
C MET A 499 -6.23 -16.05 -30.28
N ILE A 500 -7.53 -16.04 -30.50
CA ILE A 500 -8.49 -15.20 -29.81
C ILE A 500 -9.35 -16.09 -28.94
N ILE A 501 -9.49 -15.74 -27.67
CA ILE A 501 -10.32 -16.50 -26.72
C ILE A 501 -11.26 -15.51 -26.03
N GLU A 502 -12.52 -15.89 -25.99
CA GLU A 502 -13.56 -15.25 -25.19
C GLU A 502 -14.07 -16.26 -24.16
N ALA A 503 -14.10 -15.88 -22.90
CA ALA A 503 -14.49 -16.71 -21.78
C ALA A 503 -15.89 -16.33 -21.27
N LYS A 504 -16.70 -17.30 -20.89
CA LYS A 504 -18.01 -17.10 -20.28
C LYS A 504 -18.17 -17.97 -19.04
N ARG A 505 -18.82 -17.45 -18.03
CA ARG A 505 -19.30 -18.26 -16.92
C ARG A 505 -20.70 -18.75 -17.21
N SER A 506 -20.90 -20.06 -17.12
CA SER A 506 -22.21 -20.68 -17.17
C SER A 506 -22.84 -20.76 -15.78
N MET A 507 -24.14 -20.55 -15.69
CA MET A 507 -24.89 -20.69 -14.44
C MET A 507 -25.23 -22.15 -14.13
N LYS A 508 -25.28 -23.01 -15.16
CA LYS A 508 -25.51 -24.43 -15.09
C LYS A 508 -24.64 -25.15 -16.10
N GLU A 509 -24.37 -26.44 -15.86
CA GLU A 509 -23.58 -27.26 -16.77
C GLU A 509 -24.24 -27.42 -18.15
N GLU A 510 -25.58 -27.51 -18.18
CA GLU A 510 -26.38 -27.61 -19.41
C GLU A 510 -26.30 -26.37 -20.31
N ASP A 511 -25.96 -25.20 -19.76
CA ASP A 511 -25.86 -23.93 -20.49
C ASP A 511 -24.49 -23.74 -21.16
N MET A 512 -23.48 -24.56 -20.83
CA MET A 512 -22.10 -24.34 -21.28
C MET A 512 -21.94 -24.33 -22.80
N ASP A 513 -22.68 -25.17 -23.52
CA ASP A 513 -22.64 -25.18 -24.98
C ASP A 513 -23.20 -23.89 -25.60
N GLN A 514 -24.28 -23.36 -25.03
CA GLN A 514 -24.89 -22.11 -25.47
C GLN A 514 -24.00 -20.91 -25.15
N ASP A 515 -23.36 -20.91 -23.98
CA ASP A 515 -22.43 -19.86 -23.57
C ASP A 515 -21.14 -19.85 -24.41
N CYS A 516 -20.65 -21.03 -24.84
CA CYS A 516 -19.58 -21.12 -25.84
C CYS A 516 -19.99 -20.47 -27.17
N ASP A 517 -21.20 -20.76 -27.66
CA ASP A 517 -21.72 -20.19 -28.89
C ASP A 517 -21.89 -18.67 -28.79
N ALA A 518 -22.33 -18.18 -27.61
CA ALA A 518 -22.41 -16.75 -27.32
C ALA A 518 -21.01 -16.08 -27.32
N ALA A 519 -20.01 -16.74 -26.74
CA ALA A 519 -18.63 -16.26 -26.76
C ALA A 519 -18.06 -16.18 -28.18
N VAL A 520 -18.25 -17.24 -28.99
CA VAL A 520 -17.85 -17.22 -30.41
C VAL A 520 -18.57 -16.12 -31.18
N SER A 521 -19.88 -15.97 -30.97
CA SER A 521 -20.68 -14.89 -31.59
C SER A 521 -20.17 -13.51 -31.22
N GLN A 522 -19.70 -13.30 -30.00
CA GLN A 522 -19.11 -12.05 -29.56
C GLN A 522 -17.82 -11.73 -30.32
N ILE A 523 -16.94 -12.72 -30.55
CA ILE A 523 -15.70 -12.56 -31.34
C ILE A 523 -16.04 -12.08 -32.76
N VAL A 524 -17.04 -12.70 -33.39
CA VAL A 524 -17.49 -12.36 -34.75
C VAL A 524 -18.08 -10.94 -34.79
N ASN A 525 -19.05 -10.66 -33.92
CA ASN A 525 -19.78 -9.38 -33.90
C ASN A 525 -18.86 -8.18 -33.59
N LYS A 526 -17.84 -8.38 -32.78
CA LYS A 526 -16.87 -7.36 -32.40
C LYS A 526 -15.68 -7.28 -33.35
N LYS A 527 -15.60 -8.18 -34.35
CA LYS A 527 -14.56 -8.21 -35.38
C LYS A 527 -13.14 -8.22 -34.82
N TYR A 528 -12.92 -9.00 -33.77
CA TYR A 528 -11.62 -9.04 -33.07
C TYR A 528 -10.46 -9.50 -33.96
N ALA A 529 -10.75 -10.28 -35.00
CA ALA A 529 -9.75 -10.77 -35.95
C ALA A 529 -9.27 -9.72 -36.98
N ASP A 530 -10.02 -8.62 -37.19
CA ASP A 530 -9.71 -7.65 -38.24
C ASP A 530 -8.34 -6.95 -38.05
N GLY A 531 -7.85 -6.87 -36.81
CA GLY A 531 -6.54 -6.29 -36.48
C GLY A 531 -5.34 -7.25 -36.69
N LEU A 532 -5.56 -8.50 -37.12
CA LEU A 532 -4.54 -9.55 -37.18
C LEU A 532 -4.10 -9.91 -38.61
N CYS A 533 -4.14 -8.96 -39.55
CA CYS A 533 -3.82 -9.17 -40.97
C CYS A 533 -2.40 -9.70 -41.24
N GLY A 534 -1.48 -9.63 -40.25
CA GLY A 534 -0.10 -10.16 -40.36
C GLY A 534 0.03 -11.65 -40.08
N TYR A 535 -1.02 -12.29 -39.56
CA TYR A 535 -0.98 -13.69 -39.13
C TYR A 535 -1.62 -14.62 -40.19
N THR A 536 -0.95 -15.71 -40.52
CA THR A 536 -1.42 -16.67 -41.57
C THR A 536 -2.42 -17.67 -41.02
N ARG A 537 -2.45 -17.89 -39.70
CA ARG A 537 -3.36 -18.79 -39.02
C ARG A 537 -3.95 -18.14 -37.78
N ILE A 538 -5.23 -17.84 -37.81
CA ILE A 538 -5.96 -17.32 -36.68
C ILE A 538 -6.92 -18.38 -36.16
N ARG A 539 -6.90 -18.65 -34.85
CA ARG A 539 -7.84 -19.53 -34.16
C ARG A 539 -8.70 -18.69 -33.20
N CYS A 540 -10.01 -18.93 -33.23
CA CYS A 540 -10.95 -18.24 -32.34
C CYS A 540 -11.71 -19.29 -31.52
N TYR A 541 -11.77 -19.10 -30.21
CA TYR A 541 -12.41 -20.00 -29.26
C TYR A 541 -13.35 -19.25 -28.33
N GLY A 542 -14.55 -19.83 -28.11
CA GLY A 542 -15.40 -19.56 -26.98
C GLY A 542 -15.14 -20.63 -25.91
N ILE A 543 -14.87 -20.22 -24.69
CA ILE A 543 -14.68 -21.13 -23.56
C ILE A 543 -15.72 -20.81 -22.50
N ALA A 544 -16.55 -21.78 -22.18
CA ALA A 544 -17.52 -21.68 -21.09
C ALA A 544 -17.04 -22.46 -19.87
N PHE A 545 -17.27 -21.88 -18.70
CA PHE A 545 -16.87 -22.45 -17.42
C PHE A 545 -18.08 -22.65 -16.52
N PHE A 546 -18.19 -23.83 -15.95
CA PHE A 546 -19.11 -24.14 -14.87
C PHE A 546 -18.36 -24.88 -13.77
N GLN A 547 -18.23 -24.26 -12.61
CA GLN A 547 -17.43 -24.80 -11.50
C GLN A 547 -15.99 -25.17 -11.96
N LYS A 548 -15.62 -26.45 -11.89
CA LYS A 548 -14.31 -26.97 -12.31
C LYS A 548 -14.33 -27.60 -13.71
N HIS A 549 -15.37 -27.36 -14.47
CA HIS A 549 -15.53 -27.86 -15.82
C HIS A 549 -15.35 -26.73 -16.82
N ALA A 550 -14.66 -27.02 -17.90
CA ALA A 550 -14.52 -26.14 -19.04
C ALA A 550 -15.07 -26.82 -20.30
N ARG A 551 -15.74 -26.04 -21.12
CA ARG A 551 -16.18 -26.44 -22.46
C ARG A 551 -15.56 -25.49 -23.47
N VAL A 552 -14.94 -26.03 -24.50
CA VAL A 552 -14.26 -25.27 -25.57
C VAL A 552 -14.97 -25.50 -26.88
N LYS A 553 -15.32 -24.42 -27.58
CA LYS A 553 -15.81 -24.46 -28.96
C LYS A 553 -14.97 -23.52 -29.84
N ARG A 554 -14.62 -24.00 -31.02
CA ARG A 554 -13.90 -23.24 -32.03
C ARG A 554 -14.89 -22.55 -32.97
N MET A 555 -14.58 -21.34 -33.37
CA MET A 555 -15.23 -20.69 -34.50
C MET A 555 -14.96 -21.48 -35.78
N GLN A 556 -16.00 -21.92 -36.47
CA GLN A 556 -15.93 -22.63 -37.75
C GLN A 556 -15.42 -21.76 -38.89
#